data_12d262a84ceca552569cbb541ad59e1d
#
_entry.id   12d262a84ceca552569cbb541ad59e1d
#
_cell.length_a   1.000
_cell.length_b   1.000
_cell.length_c   1.000
_cell.angle_alpha   90.00
_cell.angle_beta   90.00
_cell.angle_gamma   90.00
#
_symmetry.space_group_name_H-M   'P 1'
#
loop_
_entity.id
_entity.type
_entity.pdbx_description
1 polymer ?
#
loop_
_entity_poly.entity_id
_entity_poly.type
_entity_poly.pdbx_seq_one_letter_code
_entity_poly.pdbx_strand_id
1 'polypeptide(L)'
;MDTVDICKKIDPITYYGMNILDYLVGNTDRHPENWGFLIDNKSNEYVSLYPIMDFNQTFLAYDNLDGANCQTVLPKRLTQREAAIEAVKAIGLRQLKEMDMKKFGQMTKEVEMFAKRLAELKKYV
;
A
#
# COMPACT_ATOMS: atom_id res chain seq x y z
N MET A 1 -1.41 4.85 22.10
CA MET A 1 -1.80 4.85 20.67
C MET A 1 -0.67 4.25 19.85
N ASP A 2 -0.92 3.21 19.11
CA ASP A 2 0.14 2.59 18.31
C ASP A 2 0.44 3.37 17.03
N THR A 3 1.50 2.98 16.33
CA THR A 3 1.95 3.68 15.12
C THR A 3 0.89 3.69 14.02
N VAL A 4 0.14 2.60 13.88
CA VAL A 4 -0.93 2.50 12.89
C VAL A 4 -2.03 3.53 13.17
N ASP A 5 -2.44 3.65 14.41
CA ASP A 5 -3.47 4.63 14.81
C ASP A 5 -3.02 6.06 14.53
N ILE A 6 -1.74 6.36 14.79
CA ILE A 6 -1.16 7.67 14.49
C ILE A 6 -1.18 7.94 12.99
N CYS A 7 -0.78 6.97 12.17
CA CYS A 7 -0.82 7.09 10.71
C CYS A 7 -2.23 7.36 10.19
N LYS A 8 -3.21 6.62 10.68
CA LYS A 8 -4.61 6.77 10.27
C LYS A 8 -5.18 8.13 10.65
N LYS A 9 -4.73 8.70 11.74
CA LYS A 9 -5.19 10.01 12.22
C LYS A 9 -4.56 11.16 11.45
N ILE A 10 -3.25 11.08 11.20
CA ILE A 10 -2.48 12.20 10.63
C ILE A 10 -2.58 12.25 9.12
N ASP A 11 -2.43 11.11 8.45
CA ASP A 11 -2.42 11.08 6.99
C ASP A 11 -2.99 9.75 6.48
N PRO A 12 -4.32 9.57 6.62
CA PRO A 12 -4.94 8.32 6.20
C PRO A 12 -4.80 8.05 4.71
N ILE A 13 -4.83 9.08 3.88
CA ILE A 13 -4.74 8.91 2.42
C ILE A 13 -3.41 8.27 2.03
N THR A 14 -2.28 8.80 2.54
CA THR A 14 -0.97 8.23 2.23
C THR A 14 -0.80 6.86 2.86
N TYR A 15 -1.23 6.68 4.10
CA TYR A 15 -1.12 5.40 4.79
C TYR A 15 -1.88 4.30 4.04
N TYR A 16 -3.14 4.53 3.75
CA TYR A 16 -3.96 3.54 3.05
C TYR A 16 -3.51 3.36 1.59
N GLY A 17 -3.12 4.46 0.93
CA GLY A 17 -2.59 4.40 -0.42
C GLY A 17 -1.33 3.55 -0.52
N MET A 18 -0.44 3.66 0.48
CA MET A 18 0.77 2.84 0.56
C MET A 18 0.41 1.35 0.66
N ASN A 19 -0.55 0.99 1.48
CA ASN A 19 -0.97 -0.40 1.63
C ASN A 19 -1.60 -0.94 0.34
N ILE A 20 -2.37 -0.14 -0.36
CA ILE A 20 -2.95 -0.53 -1.66
C ILE A 20 -1.83 -0.77 -2.68
N LEU A 21 -0.91 0.17 -2.81
CA LEU A 21 0.18 0.06 -3.78
C LEU A 21 1.12 -1.10 -3.48
N ASP A 22 1.49 -1.28 -2.21
CA ASP A 22 2.35 -2.40 -1.81
C ASP A 22 1.73 -3.75 -2.16
N TYR A 23 0.41 -3.86 -2.00
CA TYR A 23 -0.30 -5.08 -2.41
C TYR A 23 -0.31 -5.25 -3.92
N LEU A 24 -0.67 -4.20 -4.66
CA LEU A 24 -0.80 -4.29 -6.12
C LEU A 24 0.53 -4.63 -6.80
N VAL A 25 1.64 -4.11 -6.31
CA VAL A 25 2.96 -4.37 -6.91
C VAL A 25 3.74 -5.46 -6.17
N GLY A 26 3.19 -6.02 -5.11
CA GLY A 26 3.85 -7.07 -4.35
C GLY A 26 5.17 -6.63 -3.71
N ASN A 27 5.19 -5.42 -3.14
CA ASN A 27 6.38 -4.92 -2.47
C ASN A 27 6.56 -5.60 -1.11
N THR A 28 7.70 -6.24 -0.89
CA THR A 28 7.99 -6.96 0.36
C THR A 28 8.89 -6.18 1.31
N ASP A 29 9.33 -4.99 0.94
CA ASP A 29 10.35 -4.24 1.67
C ASP A 29 9.83 -2.97 2.35
N ARG A 30 8.56 -2.95 2.73
CA ARG A 30 8.02 -1.81 3.48
C ARG A 30 8.39 -1.96 4.95
N HIS A 31 9.35 -1.18 5.40
CA HIS A 31 9.87 -1.20 6.77
C HIS A 31 10.03 0.24 7.30
N PRO A 32 10.29 0.43 8.61
CA PRO A 32 10.32 1.78 9.18
C PRO A 32 11.33 2.74 8.57
N GLU A 33 12.35 2.27 7.85
CA GLU A 33 13.34 3.14 7.21
C GLU A 33 12.85 3.73 5.88
N ASN A 34 11.81 3.17 5.26
CA ASN A 34 11.31 3.67 3.98
C ASN A 34 9.89 4.23 4.06
N TRP A 35 9.44 4.53 5.26
CA TRP A 35 8.24 5.34 5.50
C TRP A 35 8.42 6.10 6.81
N GLY A 36 7.65 7.14 7.02
CA GLY A 36 7.76 7.91 8.24
C GLY A 36 6.90 9.18 8.19
N PHE A 37 7.07 10.01 9.20
CA PHE A 37 6.30 11.22 9.37
C PHE A 37 7.10 12.46 9.00
N LEU A 38 6.44 13.43 8.37
CA LEU A 38 6.94 14.79 8.26
C LEU A 38 6.54 15.54 9.52
N ILE A 39 7.48 16.28 10.08
CA ILE A 39 7.30 17.03 11.34
C ILE A 39 7.39 18.52 11.04
N ASP A 40 6.47 19.29 11.58
CA ASP A 40 6.57 20.76 11.55
C ASP A 40 7.67 21.18 12.52
N ASN A 41 8.71 21.84 11.99
CA ASN A 41 9.85 22.27 12.79
C ASN A 41 9.52 23.31 13.86
N LYS A 42 8.43 24.04 13.71
CA LYS A 42 8.01 25.06 14.68
C LYS A 42 7.23 24.48 15.85
N SER A 43 6.32 23.53 15.57
CA SER A 43 5.44 22.96 16.58
C SER A 43 5.88 21.58 17.07
N ASN A 44 6.82 20.93 16.39
CA ASN A 44 7.22 19.54 16.59
C ASN A 44 6.05 18.56 16.46
N GLU A 45 5.01 18.93 15.73
CA GLU A 45 3.85 18.07 15.50
C GLU A 45 4.01 17.32 14.16
N TYR A 46 3.46 16.11 14.12
CA TYR A 46 3.38 15.35 12.88
C TYR A 46 2.37 16.00 11.94
N VAL A 47 2.76 16.27 10.72
CA VAL A 47 1.94 16.93 9.70
C VAL A 47 1.36 15.92 8.71
N SER A 48 2.20 15.03 8.22
CA SER A 48 1.81 14.03 7.22
C SER A 48 2.82 12.89 7.21
N LEU A 49 2.54 11.84 6.42
CA LEU A 49 3.54 10.83 6.11
C LEU A 49 4.46 11.33 4.99
N TYR A 50 5.67 10.76 4.91
CA TYR A 50 6.52 10.97 3.75
C TYR A 50 5.76 10.52 2.49
N PRO A 51 6.01 11.16 1.34
CA PRO A 51 5.50 10.63 0.08
C PRO A 51 5.88 9.17 -0.10
N ILE A 52 4.99 8.41 -0.73
CA ILE A 52 5.22 6.98 -0.96
C ILE A 52 6.44 6.81 -1.83
N MET A 53 7.37 5.98 -1.38
CA MET A 53 8.65 5.75 -2.08
C MET A 53 9.18 4.35 -1.80
N ASP A 54 10.28 4.01 -2.48
CA ASP A 54 11.06 2.78 -2.29
C ASP A 54 10.27 1.51 -2.59
N PHE A 55 10.12 1.24 -3.90
CA PHE A 55 9.52 0.01 -4.40
C PHE A 55 10.57 -0.96 -4.94
N ASN A 56 11.75 -1.01 -4.31
CA ASN A 56 12.87 -1.84 -4.79
C ASN A 56 12.57 -3.34 -4.81
N GLN A 57 11.63 -3.79 -3.97
CA GLN A 57 11.29 -5.20 -3.83
C GLN A 57 9.91 -5.50 -4.44
N THR A 58 9.55 -4.77 -5.49
CA THR A 58 8.27 -4.99 -6.17
C THR A 58 8.23 -6.34 -6.87
N PHE A 59 7.02 -6.89 -6.98
CA PHE A 59 6.71 -8.17 -7.64
C PHE A 59 7.26 -9.41 -6.93
N LEU A 60 7.90 -9.28 -5.79
CA LEU A 60 8.43 -10.43 -5.05
C LEU A 60 7.34 -11.25 -4.35
N ALA A 61 6.20 -10.64 -4.03
CA ALA A 61 5.10 -11.32 -3.35
C ALA A 61 4.02 -11.80 -4.33
N TYR A 62 4.37 -12.04 -5.60
CA TYR A 62 3.40 -12.39 -6.63
C TYR A 62 3.13 -13.90 -6.76
N ASP A 63 3.53 -14.69 -5.76
CA ASP A 63 3.25 -16.14 -5.77
C ASP A 63 1.80 -16.46 -5.40
N ASN A 64 1.11 -15.55 -4.70
CA ASN A 64 -0.29 -15.75 -4.28
C ASN A 64 -1.01 -14.41 -4.14
N LEU A 65 -2.35 -14.49 -4.01
CA LEU A 65 -3.17 -13.28 -3.86
C LEU A 65 -2.99 -12.56 -2.53
N ASP A 66 -2.62 -13.27 -1.47
CA ASP A 66 -2.47 -12.62 -0.16
C ASP A 66 -1.23 -11.74 -0.09
N GLY A 67 -0.18 -12.13 -0.77
CA GLY A 67 1.09 -11.42 -0.71
C GLY A 67 1.84 -11.66 0.59
N ALA A 68 2.83 -10.83 0.85
CA ALA A 68 3.62 -10.90 2.08
C ALA A 68 2.83 -10.35 3.27
N ASN A 69 3.36 -10.58 4.47
CA ASN A 69 2.83 -9.91 5.65
C ASN A 69 3.09 -8.41 5.55
N CYS A 70 2.08 -7.61 5.90
CA CYS A 70 2.18 -6.17 5.83
C CYS A 70 2.88 -5.63 7.07
N GLN A 71 4.09 -5.12 6.89
CA GLN A 71 4.89 -4.61 8.00
C GLN A 71 4.42 -3.26 8.52
N THR A 72 3.68 -2.52 7.71
CA THR A 72 3.15 -1.22 8.12
C THR A 72 1.97 -1.30 9.08
N VAL A 73 1.38 -2.49 9.24
CA VAL A 73 0.26 -2.70 10.16
C VAL A 73 0.61 -3.61 11.33
N LEU A 74 1.89 -3.89 11.55
CA LEU A 74 2.32 -4.63 12.74
C LEU A 74 1.91 -3.86 14.01
N PRO A 75 1.51 -4.55 15.08
CA PRO A 75 1.61 -5.99 15.33
C PRO A 75 0.43 -6.84 14.84
N LYS A 76 -0.55 -6.27 14.17
CA LYS A 76 -1.74 -7.03 13.72
C LYS A 76 -1.41 -8.14 12.71
N ARG A 77 -0.25 -8.08 12.07
CA ARG A 77 0.25 -9.10 11.13
C ARG A 77 -0.73 -9.41 10.00
N LEU A 78 -1.34 -8.39 9.46
CA LEU A 78 -2.21 -8.54 8.30
C LEU A 78 -1.38 -8.95 7.07
N THR A 79 -1.98 -9.73 6.17
CA THR A 79 -1.40 -9.91 4.84
C THR A 79 -1.55 -8.61 4.05
N GLN A 80 -0.78 -8.49 2.97
CA GLN A 80 -0.92 -7.33 2.08
C GLN A 80 -2.35 -7.20 1.56
N ARG A 81 -3.00 -8.32 1.23
CA ARG A 81 -4.38 -8.33 0.78
C ARG A 81 -5.33 -7.78 1.83
N GLU A 82 -5.22 -8.25 3.06
CA GLU A 82 -6.07 -7.78 4.16
C GLU A 82 -5.90 -6.28 4.42
N ALA A 83 -4.65 -5.81 4.44
CA ALA A 83 -4.36 -4.39 4.65
C ALA A 83 -4.88 -3.53 3.49
N ALA A 84 -4.76 -4.02 2.25
CA ALA A 84 -5.27 -3.31 1.08
C ALA A 84 -6.80 -3.27 1.06
N ILE A 85 -7.48 -4.34 1.47
CA ILE A 85 -8.93 -4.36 1.57
C ILE A 85 -9.41 -3.33 2.60
N GLU A 86 -8.78 -3.30 3.77
CA GLU A 86 -9.08 -2.26 4.78
C GLU A 86 -8.92 -0.86 4.18
N ALA A 87 -7.82 -0.65 3.45
CA ALA A 87 -7.53 0.64 2.83
C ALA A 87 -8.60 1.04 1.80
N VAL A 88 -8.99 0.12 0.94
CA VAL A 88 -10.02 0.37 -0.09
C VAL A 88 -11.36 0.71 0.55
N LYS A 89 -11.73 0.02 1.62
CA LYS A 89 -12.94 0.34 2.37
C LYS A 89 -12.90 1.73 2.97
N ALA A 90 -11.71 2.20 3.35
CA ALA A 90 -11.52 3.51 3.97
C ALA A 90 -11.49 4.66 2.96
N ILE A 91 -10.74 4.52 1.85
CA ILE A 91 -10.50 5.62 0.91
C ILE A 91 -10.89 5.33 -0.54
N GLY A 92 -11.30 4.10 -0.86
CA GLY A 92 -11.64 3.71 -2.24
C GLY A 92 -10.42 3.60 -3.13
N LEU A 93 -10.65 3.58 -4.44
CA LEU A 93 -9.59 3.46 -5.45
C LEU A 93 -9.50 4.70 -6.36
N ARG A 94 -10.10 5.81 -5.95
CA ARG A 94 -10.15 7.03 -6.79
C ARG A 94 -8.78 7.64 -7.07
N GLN A 95 -7.81 7.39 -6.19
CA GLN A 95 -6.44 7.87 -6.37
C GLN A 95 -5.68 7.10 -7.45
N LEU A 96 -6.13 5.90 -7.75
CA LEU A 96 -5.55 5.11 -8.84
C LEU A 96 -6.25 5.54 -10.12
N LYS A 97 -5.54 6.24 -10.98
CA LYS A 97 -6.01 6.50 -12.33
C LYS A 97 -6.12 5.17 -13.07
N GLU A 98 -7.08 5.07 -13.99
CA GLU A 98 -7.16 3.89 -14.83
C GLU A 98 -5.80 3.62 -15.46
N MET A 99 -5.23 2.48 -15.09
CA MET A 99 -3.97 2.06 -15.67
C MET A 99 -4.26 1.33 -16.97
N ASP A 100 -3.66 1.81 -18.05
CA ASP A 100 -3.74 1.11 -19.33
C ASP A 100 -2.80 -0.08 -19.29
N MET A 101 -3.35 -1.24 -18.96
CA MET A 101 -2.58 -2.48 -18.85
C MET A 101 -1.90 -2.88 -20.16
N LYS A 102 -2.39 -2.37 -21.29
CA LYS A 102 -1.76 -2.62 -22.60
C LYS A 102 -0.37 -2.02 -22.72
N LYS A 103 -0.09 -0.96 -21.95
CA LYS A 103 1.23 -0.32 -21.94
C LYS A 103 2.32 -1.17 -21.28
N PHE A 104 1.95 -2.17 -20.49
CA PHE A 104 2.91 -3.06 -19.85
C PHE A 104 3.43 -4.17 -20.77
N GLY A 105 2.96 -4.22 -22.02
CA GLY A 105 3.47 -5.13 -23.02
C GLY A 105 3.23 -6.60 -22.70
N GLN A 106 4.25 -7.43 -22.91
CA GLN A 106 4.15 -8.89 -22.79
C GLN A 106 4.61 -9.44 -21.43
N MET A 107 4.67 -8.63 -20.41
CA MET A 107 4.97 -9.10 -19.06
C MET A 107 3.78 -9.89 -18.53
N THR A 108 3.84 -11.20 -18.66
CA THR A 108 2.67 -12.04 -18.47
C THR A 108 2.31 -12.26 -17.00
N LYS A 109 3.27 -12.72 -16.18
CA LYS A 109 2.97 -13.07 -14.77
C LYS A 109 2.68 -11.86 -13.90
N GLU A 110 3.51 -10.84 -14.03
CA GLU A 110 3.39 -9.61 -13.23
C GLU A 110 2.10 -8.87 -13.57
N VAL A 111 1.79 -8.74 -14.86
CA VAL A 111 0.56 -8.08 -15.32
C VAL A 111 -0.68 -8.88 -14.90
N GLU A 112 -0.65 -10.20 -15.05
CA GLU A 112 -1.77 -11.05 -14.63
C GLU A 112 -2.03 -10.95 -13.13
N MET A 113 -1.00 -11.01 -12.31
CA MET A 113 -1.16 -10.92 -10.87
C MET A 113 -1.62 -9.52 -10.44
N PHE A 114 -1.07 -8.48 -11.05
CA PHE A 114 -1.54 -7.11 -10.81
C PHE A 114 -3.03 -6.99 -11.12
N ALA A 115 -3.45 -7.50 -12.27
CA ALA A 115 -4.85 -7.46 -12.68
C ALA A 115 -5.75 -8.24 -11.72
N LYS A 116 -5.31 -9.42 -11.28
CA LYS A 116 -6.05 -10.23 -10.30
C LYS A 116 -6.20 -9.50 -8.97
N ARG A 117 -5.12 -8.90 -8.47
CA ARG A 117 -5.13 -8.17 -7.21
C ARG A 117 -6.00 -6.91 -7.31
N LEU A 118 -5.92 -6.20 -8.42
CA LEU A 118 -6.79 -5.03 -8.64
C LEU A 118 -8.26 -5.43 -8.70
N ALA A 119 -8.59 -6.51 -9.40
CA ALA A 119 -9.95 -7.03 -9.46
C ALA A 119 -10.45 -7.44 -8.08
N GLU A 120 -9.59 -8.04 -7.26
CA GLU A 120 -9.92 -8.38 -5.88
C GLU A 120 -10.28 -7.15 -5.07
N LEU A 121 -9.51 -6.08 -5.18
CA LEU A 121 -9.80 -4.84 -4.45
C LEU A 121 -11.08 -4.16 -4.94
N LYS A 122 -11.39 -4.24 -6.23
CA LYS A 122 -12.61 -3.65 -6.79
C LYS A 122 -13.89 -4.23 -6.21
N LYS A 123 -13.83 -5.43 -5.64
CA LYS A 123 -15.00 -6.04 -4.97
C LYS A 123 -15.43 -5.30 -3.71
N TYR A 124 -14.55 -4.48 -3.15
CA TYR A 124 -14.76 -3.80 -1.87
C TYR A 124 -14.99 -2.29 -2.02
N VAL A 125 -15.00 -1.80 -3.23
CA VAL A 125 -15.28 -0.39 -3.51
C VAL A 125 -16.77 -0.09 -3.38
#